data_bbec8cb58675ecaf510753a098376f9f
#
_entry.id   bbec8cb58675ecaf510753a098376f9f
#
_cell.length_a   1.000
_cell.length_b   1.000
_cell.length_c   1.000
_cell.angle_alpha   90.00
_cell.angle_beta   90.00
_cell.angle_gamma   90.00
#
_symmetry.space_group_name_H-M   'P 1'
#
loop_
_entity.id
_entity.type
_entity.pdbx_description
1 polymer ?
#
loop_
_entity_poly.entity_id
_entity_poly.type
_entity_poly.pdbx_seq_one_letter_code
_entity_poly.pdbx_strand_id
1 'polypeptide(L)'
;MSVTSHRTPRRRSAVALIIVLAVLGAFIIRLVDIQVVNADEHVADSVSLGFGSSRVLWGERGSIVDENGAVLAGSTVYYDAELDPTLVGSVKRFDDNKKPYKVTWEEISAEIAAITGQTPEEVQGIVTAAVAENPEGRWAQLKKGLDVDQFRALSDLKLPYLFFTRHPSRSYPDGAVGGNLVGFVGADGK
;
A
#
# COMPACT_ATOMS: atom_id res chain seq x y z
N MET A 1 47.82 -60.37 -22.50
CA MET A 1 48.22 -59.21 -21.67
C MET A 1 47.67 -57.97 -22.32
N SER A 2 46.58 -57.46 -21.74
CA SER A 2 45.90 -56.25 -22.26
C SER A 2 46.45 -55.05 -21.49
N VAL A 3 47.17 -54.20 -22.21
CA VAL A 3 47.69 -52.94 -21.63
C VAL A 3 46.56 -51.91 -21.62
N THR A 4 45.97 -51.72 -20.45
CA THR A 4 45.03 -50.63 -20.21
C THR A 4 45.78 -49.30 -20.18
N SER A 5 45.62 -48.51 -21.24
CA SER A 5 46.16 -47.17 -21.35
C SER A 5 45.51 -46.26 -20.27
N HIS A 6 46.25 -46.02 -19.18
CA HIS A 6 45.93 -45.01 -18.19
C HIS A 6 46.04 -43.61 -18.82
N ARG A 7 44.95 -43.15 -19.48
CA ARG A 7 44.85 -41.74 -19.87
C ARG A 7 44.83 -40.89 -18.62
N THR A 8 45.90 -40.16 -18.45
CA THR A 8 46.32 -39.40 -17.31
C THR A 8 45.22 -38.55 -16.67
N PRO A 9 44.96 -38.66 -15.36
CA PRO A 9 43.99 -37.85 -14.61
C PRO A 9 44.23 -36.32 -14.78
N ARG A 10 45.46 -35.92 -15.08
CA ARG A 10 45.87 -34.52 -15.34
C ARG A 10 45.08 -33.81 -16.45
N ARG A 11 44.75 -34.49 -17.56
CA ARG A 11 43.95 -33.86 -18.62
C ARG A 11 42.50 -33.62 -18.22
N ARG A 12 41.90 -34.51 -17.45
CA ARG A 12 40.53 -34.36 -16.89
C ARG A 12 40.49 -33.23 -15.87
N SER A 13 41.46 -33.14 -15.00
CA SER A 13 41.58 -32.05 -14.02
C SER A 13 41.86 -30.71 -14.72
N ALA A 14 42.66 -30.66 -15.77
CA ALA A 14 42.89 -29.43 -16.53
C ALA A 14 41.63 -28.95 -17.25
N VAL A 15 40.88 -29.87 -17.84
CA VAL A 15 39.59 -29.50 -18.50
C VAL A 15 38.57 -29.00 -17.43
N ALA A 16 38.46 -29.68 -16.29
CA ALA A 16 37.59 -29.25 -15.22
C ALA A 16 37.99 -27.85 -14.69
N LEU A 17 39.27 -27.59 -14.52
CA LEU A 17 39.77 -26.28 -14.11
C LEU A 17 39.45 -25.20 -15.14
N ILE A 18 39.60 -25.45 -16.44
CA ILE A 18 39.27 -24.53 -17.52
C ILE A 18 37.77 -24.21 -17.48
N ILE A 19 36.90 -25.20 -17.29
CA ILE A 19 35.47 -25.01 -17.20
C ILE A 19 35.13 -24.11 -15.99
N VAL A 20 35.70 -24.37 -14.82
CA VAL A 20 35.49 -23.56 -13.60
C VAL A 20 35.93 -22.10 -13.85
N LEU A 21 37.11 -21.90 -14.43
CA LEU A 21 37.62 -20.57 -14.75
C LEU A 21 36.74 -19.84 -15.79
N ALA A 22 36.22 -20.55 -16.78
CA ALA A 22 35.32 -20.00 -17.77
C ALA A 22 33.99 -19.55 -17.13
N VAL A 23 33.43 -20.35 -16.22
CA VAL A 23 32.21 -19.99 -15.46
C VAL A 23 32.47 -18.79 -14.57
N LEU A 24 33.57 -18.77 -13.82
CA LEU A 24 33.95 -17.62 -12.98
C LEU A 24 34.15 -16.36 -13.84
N GLY A 25 34.80 -16.46 -15.00
CA GLY A 25 34.94 -15.35 -15.93
C GLY A 25 33.59 -14.81 -16.42
N ALA A 26 32.66 -15.70 -16.76
CA ALA A 26 31.30 -15.31 -17.14
C ALA A 26 30.56 -14.58 -15.99
N PHE A 27 30.71 -15.04 -14.75
CA PHE A 27 30.14 -14.35 -13.59
C PHE A 27 30.73 -12.95 -13.36
N ILE A 28 32.05 -12.82 -13.51
CA ILE A 28 32.73 -11.53 -13.37
C ILE A 28 32.21 -10.55 -14.46
N ILE A 29 32.14 -11.00 -15.70
CA ILE A 29 31.60 -10.16 -16.81
C ILE A 29 30.17 -9.74 -16.48
N ARG A 30 29.34 -10.66 -16.02
CA ARG A 30 27.94 -10.36 -15.66
C ARG A 30 27.82 -9.39 -14.48
N LEU A 31 28.70 -9.53 -13.48
CA LEU A 31 28.74 -8.59 -12.36
C LEU A 31 29.13 -7.19 -12.79
N VAL A 32 30.14 -7.06 -13.65
CA VAL A 32 30.54 -5.75 -14.21
C VAL A 32 29.42 -5.14 -15.04
N ASP A 33 28.73 -5.95 -15.84
CA ASP A 33 27.58 -5.52 -16.64
C ASP A 33 26.48 -4.92 -15.73
N ILE A 34 26.07 -5.64 -14.67
CA ILE A 34 24.99 -5.20 -13.76
C ILE A 34 25.43 -4.04 -12.88
N GLN A 35 26.68 -4.01 -12.40
CA GLN A 35 27.11 -3.05 -11.38
C GLN A 35 27.75 -1.80 -11.97
N VAL A 36 28.27 -1.84 -13.17
CA VAL A 36 29.00 -0.72 -13.78
C VAL A 36 28.36 -0.25 -15.08
N VAL A 37 28.05 -1.17 -16.01
CA VAL A 37 27.57 -0.78 -17.35
C VAL A 37 26.11 -0.39 -17.31
N ASN A 38 25.26 -1.21 -16.70
CA ASN A 38 23.80 -1.04 -16.67
C ASN A 38 23.28 -0.75 -15.24
N ALA A 39 24.15 -0.24 -14.35
CA ALA A 39 23.81 0.03 -12.97
C ALA A 39 22.62 0.99 -12.85
N ASP A 40 22.61 2.09 -13.62
CA ASP A 40 21.57 3.11 -13.59
C ASP A 40 20.21 2.55 -14.03
N GLU A 41 20.18 1.68 -15.03
CA GLU A 41 18.96 1.03 -15.52
C GLU A 41 18.40 0.07 -14.46
N HIS A 42 19.25 -0.76 -13.86
CA HIS A 42 18.83 -1.68 -12.79
C HIS A 42 18.40 -0.96 -11.50
N VAL A 43 19.02 0.18 -11.19
CA VAL A 43 18.58 1.03 -10.07
C VAL A 43 17.22 1.66 -10.40
N ALA A 44 17.04 2.21 -11.61
CA ALA A 44 15.77 2.77 -12.04
C ALA A 44 14.63 1.73 -12.01
N ASP A 45 14.89 0.52 -12.53
CA ASP A 45 13.94 -0.59 -12.48
C ASP A 45 13.62 -1.02 -11.04
N SER A 46 14.63 -1.11 -10.18
CA SER A 46 14.45 -1.45 -8.77
C SER A 46 13.64 -0.39 -8.03
N VAL A 47 13.88 0.88 -8.32
CA VAL A 47 13.11 2.00 -7.75
C VAL A 47 11.68 1.98 -8.28
N SER A 48 11.47 1.71 -9.57
CA SER A 48 10.12 1.63 -10.15
C SER A 48 9.30 0.44 -9.62
N LEU A 49 9.94 -0.69 -9.38
CA LEU A 49 9.30 -1.92 -8.91
C LEU A 49 9.20 -2.01 -7.39
N GLY A 50 10.17 -1.49 -6.65
CA GLY A 50 10.26 -1.63 -5.19
C GLY A 50 9.83 -0.42 -4.39
N PHE A 51 10.08 0.77 -4.92
CA PHE A 51 9.70 2.06 -4.30
C PHE A 51 8.83 2.91 -5.23
N GLY A 52 8.17 2.26 -6.10
CA GLY A 52 7.44 2.60 -7.33
C GLY A 52 6.57 3.85 -7.39
N SER A 53 6.59 4.72 -6.44
CA SER A 53 6.17 6.12 -6.59
C SER A 53 6.80 6.92 -5.46
N SER A 54 7.43 8.02 -5.77
CA SER A 54 7.85 8.96 -4.74
C SER A 54 6.60 9.39 -3.97
N ARG A 55 6.43 8.83 -2.77
CA ARG A 55 5.33 9.22 -1.90
C ARG A 55 5.66 10.59 -1.35
N VAL A 56 4.92 11.59 -1.77
CA VAL A 56 5.02 12.93 -1.20
C VAL A 56 4.57 12.84 0.27
N LEU A 57 5.52 13.04 1.18
CA LEU A 57 5.21 13.17 2.60
C LEU A 57 4.85 14.63 2.84
N TRP A 58 3.57 14.91 2.93
CA TRP A 58 3.10 16.24 3.29
C TRP A 58 3.42 16.51 4.77
N GLY A 59 4.15 17.60 5.01
CA GLY A 59 4.32 18.12 6.38
C GLY A 59 3.01 18.68 6.92
N GLU A 60 2.83 18.59 8.23
CA GLU A 60 1.70 19.23 8.91
C GLU A 60 1.89 20.75 8.85
N ARG A 61 0.86 21.48 8.43
CA ARG A 61 0.86 22.93 8.42
C ARG A 61 0.60 23.45 9.84
N GLY A 62 1.27 24.54 10.23
CA GLY A 62 1.01 25.21 11.49
C GLY A 62 -0.42 25.75 11.59
N SER A 63 -0.90 25.94 12.81
CA SER A 63 -2.19 26.59 13.07
C SER A 63 -2.07 28.11 12.89
N ILE A 64 -3.15 28.73 12.38
CA ILE A 64 -3.32 30.18 12.35
C ILE A 64 -4.26 30.50 13.50
N VAL A 65 -3.84 31.39 14.39
CA VAL A 65 -4.60 31.78 15.57
C VAL A 65 -4.83 33.29 15.57
N ASP A 66 -5.87 33.74 16.26
CA ASP A 66 -6.10 35.17 16.54
C ASP A 66 -5.21 35.67 17.68
N GLU A 67 -5.37 36.94 18.05
CA GLU A 67 -4.62 37.57 19.13
C GLU A 67 -4.89 36.94 20.51
N ASN A 68 -6.03 36.25 20.67
CA ASN A 68 -6.45 35.60 21.92
C ASN A 68 -6.07 34.09 21.92
N GLY A 69 -5.46 33.59 20.84
CA GLY A 69 -5.08 32.20 20.69
C GLY A 69 -6.20 31.28 20.14
N ALA A 70 -7.34 31.83 19.74
CA ALA A 70 -8.39 31.03 19.11
C ALA A 70 -7.94 30.57 17.71
N VAL A 71 -8.19 29.30 17.37
CA VAL A 71 -7.73 28.70 16.13
C VAL A 71 -8.66 29.09 14.98
N LEU A 72 -8.14 29.92 14.07
CA LEU A 72 -8.85 30.30 12.83
C LEU A 72 -8.69 29.25 11.73
N ALA A 73 -7.53 28.61 11.67
CA ALA A 73 -7.27 27.49 10.77
C ALA A 73 -6.25 26.53 11.37
N GLY A 74 -6.58 25.26 11.43
CA GLY A 74 -5.75 24.21 12.03
C GLY A 74 -5.56 23.02 11.09
N SER A 75 -4.46 22.28 11.24
CA SER A 75 -4.27 21.01 10.55
C SER A 75 -5.19 19.95 11.16
N THR A 76 -5.84 19.20 10.31
CA THR A 76 -6.63 18.01 10.67
C THR A 76 -6.23 16.86 9.76
N VAL A 77 -6.70 15.68 10.08
CA VAL A 77 -6.42 14.48 9.30
C VAL A 77 -7.74 13.80 8.97
N TYR A 78 -7.93 13.52 7.70
CA TYR A 78 -8.98 12.61 7.24
C TYR A 78 -8.37 11.33 6.72
N TYR A 79 -9.16 10.29 6.67
CA TYR A 79 -8.77 8.98 6.18
C TYR A 79 -9.68 8.58 5.01
N ASP A 80 -9.09 8.08 3.96
CA ASP A 80 -9.84 7.43 2.90
C ASP A 80 -9.82 5.93 3.17
N ALA A 81 -10.99 5.31 3.20
CA ALA A 81 -11.13 3.86 3.28
C ALA A 81 -11.13 3.26 1.89
N GLU A 82 -10.33 2.25 1.71
CA GLU A 82 -10.11 1.51 0.47
C GLU A 82 -10.19 0.01 0.78
N LEU A 83 -10.58 -0.80 -0.18
CA LEU A 83 -10.64 -2.24 0.02
C LEU A 83 -10.11 -3.01 -1.19
N ASP A 84 -9.64 -4.24 -0.93
CA ASP A 84 -9.31 -5.21 -1.97
C ASP A 84 -10.56 -6.05 -2.28
N PRO A 85 -11.22 -5.80 -3.43
CA PRO A 85 -12.48 -6.49 -3.75
C PRO A 85 -12.30 -8.00 -3.98
N THR A 86 -11.06 -8.45 -4.29
CA THR A 86 -10.76 -9.87 -4.52
C THR A 86 -10.71 -10.69 -3.22
N LEU A 87 -10.51 -10.02 -2.08
CA LEU A 87 -10.43 -10.64 -0.76
C LEU A 87 -11.72 -10.50 0.05
N VAL A 88 -12.69 -9.75 -0.47
CA VAL A 88 -13.97 -9.54 0.21
C VAL A 88 -14.70 -10.87 0.39
N GLY A 89 -15.13 -11.09 1.62
CA GLY A 89 -15.85 -12.31 1.97
C GLY A 89 -16.12 -12.38 3.47
N SER A 90 -16.54 -13.56 3.90
CA SER A 90 -16.82 -13.79 5.32
C SER A 90 -15.55 -13.83 6.16
N VAL A 91 -15.62 -13.25 7.34
CA VAL A 91 -14.52 -13.19 8.30
C VAL A 91 -14.85 -14.04 9.53
N LYS A 92 -13.83 -14.66 10.11
CA LYS A 92 -13.94 -15.37 11.39
C LYS A 92 -13.71 -14.36 12.51
N ARG A 93 -14.67 -14.27 13.42
CA ARG A 93 -14.54 -13.53 14.68
C ARG A 93 -14.66 -14.49 15.87
N PHE A 94 -14.29 -14.03 17.04
CA PHE A 94 -14.39 -14.80 18.28
C PHE A 94 -15.34 -14.07 19.24
N ASP A 95 -16.22 -14.83 19.88
CA ASP A 95 -17.08 -14.33 20.95
C ASP A 95 -16.28 -14.13 22.26
N ASP A 96 -16.94 -13.61 23.30
CA ASP A 96 -16.35 -13.39 24.64
C ASP A 96 -15.82 -14.70 25.27
N ASN A 97 -16.33 -15.84 24.84
CA ASN A 97 -15.92 -17.17 25.28
C ASN A 97 -14.82 -17.77 24.40
N LYS A 98 -14.23 -16.96 23.50
CA LYS A 98 -13.21 -17.37 22.49
C LYS A 98 -13.70 -18.43 21.51
N LYS A 99 -15.00 -18.58 21.33
CA LYS A 99 -15.57 -19.49 20.35
C LYS A 99 -15.62 -18.80 18.99
N PRO A 100 -15.08 -19.42 17.93
CA PRO A 100 -15.10 -18.83 16.60
C PRO A 100 -16.51 -18.86 16.01
N TYR A 101 -16.92 -17.76 15.42
CA TYR A 101 -18.11 -17.65 14.59
C TYR A 101 -17.78 -16.95 13.28
N LYS A 102 -18.60 -17.14 12.27
CA LYS A 102 -18.40 -16.62 10.93
C LYS A 102 -19.37 -15.47 10.71
N VAL A 103 -18.84 -14.31 10.33
CA VAL A 103 -19.63 -13.14 9.94
C VAL A 103 -19.65 -13.08 8.42
N THR A 104 -20.83 -12.95 7.83
CA THR A 104 -21.01 -12.92 6.37
C THR A 104 -20.68 -11.55 5.80
N TRP A 105 -20.51 -11.47 4.49
CA TRP A 105 -20.27 -10.17 3.83
C TRP A 105 -21.46 -9.23 3.97
N GLU A 106 -22.67 -9.74 3.94
CA GLU A 106 -23.90 -8.98 4.14
C GLU A 106 -23.92 -8.29 5.52
N GLU A 107 -23.54 -9.02 6.58
CA GLU A 107 -23.45 -8.49 7.93
C GLU A 107 -22.32 -7.45 8.03
N ILE A 108 -21.15 -7.74 7.47
CA ILE A 108 -20.00 -6.82 7.46
C ILE A 108 -20.33 -5.54 6.67
N SER A 109 -20.99 -5.65 5.53
CA SER A 109 -21.39 -4.48 4.74
C SER A 109 -22.35 -3.57 5.51
N ALA A 110 -23.24 -4.14 6.33
CA ALA A 110 -24.12 -3.38 7.18
C ALA A 110 -23.35 -2.67 8.33
N GLU A 111 -22.34 -3.33 8.93
CA GLU A 111 -21.47 -2.70 9.94
C GLU A 111 -20.67 -1.52 9.34
N ILE A 112 -20.08 -1.72 8.17
CA ILE A 112 -19.35 -0.66 7.43
C ILE A 112 -20.31 0.50 7.11
N ALA A 113 -21.48 0.21 6.60
CA ALA A 113 -22.50 1.19 6.22
C ALA A 113 -22.91 2.05 7.43
N ALA A 114 -23.15 1.44 8.59
CA ALA A 114 -23.49 2.15 9.82
C ALA A 114 -22.40 3.14 10.26
N ILE A 115 -21.12 2.83 10.05
CA ILE A 115 -20.00 3.70 10.42
C ILE A 115 -19.78 4.80 9.38
N THR A 116 -19.90 4.47 8.09
CA THR A 116 -19.58 5.39 6.99
C THR A 116 -20.75 6.30 6.60
N GLY A 117 -21.95 6.02 7.13
CA GLY A 117 -23.18 6.72 6.74
C GLY A 117 -23.67 6.37 5.32
N GLN A 118 -23.25 5.24 4.79
CA GLN A 118 -23.72 4.66 3.53
C GLN A 118 -24.84 3.65 3.78
N THR A 119 -25.45 3.10 2.73
CA THR A 119 -26.32 1.93 2.85
C THR A 119 -25.53 0.64 2.61
N PRO A 120 -25.98 -0.52 3.15
CA PRO A 120 -25.34 -1.80 2.88
C PRO A 120 -25.26 -2.12 1.39
N GLU A 121 -26.28 -1.75 0.63
CA GLU A 121 -26.36 -1.94 -0.83
C GLU A 121 -25.32 -1.10 -1.57
N GLU A 122 -25.05 0.14 -1.12
CA GLU A 122 -24.00 0.99 -1.67
C GLU A 122 -22.63 0.36 -1.45
N VAL A 123 -22.34 -0.13 -0.24
CA VAL A 123 -21.09 -0.80 0.09
C VAL A 123 -20.88 -2.05 -0.75
N GLN A 124 -21.91 -2.90 -0.89
CA GLN A 124 -21.88 -4.10 -1.73
C GLN A 124 -21.74 -3.75 -3.22
N GLY A 125 -22.42 -2.69 -3.65
CA GLY A 125 -22.37 -2.17 -5.02
C GLY A 125 -20.98 -1.72 -5.44
N ILE A 126 -20.22 -1.08 -4.55
CA ILE A 126 -18.82 -0.69 -4.80
C ILE A 126 -17.97 -1.92 -5.12
N VAL A 127 -18.09 -2.99 -4.32
CA VAL A 127 -17.34 -4.22 -4.55
C VAL A 127 -17.76 -4.90 -5.85
N THR A 128 -19.05 -4.99 -6.10
CA THR A 128 -19.60 -5.62 -7.32
C THR A 128 -19.15 -4.86 -8.57
N ALA A 129 -19.19 -3.54 -8.53
CA ALA A 129 -18.76 -2.69 -9.65
C ALA A 129 -17.24 -2.84 -9.91
N ALA A 130 -16.42 -2.84 -8.87
CA ALA A 130 -14.98 -3.00 -8.99
C ALA A 130 -14.58 -4.35 -9.59
N VAL A 131 -15.23 -5.44 -9.16
CA VAL A 131 -15.00 -6.79 -9.72
C VAL A 131 -15.48 -6.89 -11.16
N ALA A 132 -16.58 -6.22 -11.51
CA ALA A 132 -17.10 -6.20 -12.88
C ALA A 132 -16.17 -5.43 -13.84
N GLU A 133 -15.56 -4.34 -13.38
CA GLU A 133 -14.60 -3.55 -14.15
C GLU A 133 -13.27 -4.28 -14.32
N ASN A 134 -12.72 -4.82 -13.22
CA ASN A 134 -11.47 -5.57 -13.24
C ASN A 134 -11.51 -6.70 -12.19
N PRO A 135 -11.77 -7.95 -12.61
CA PRO A 135 -11.85 -9.10 -11.68
C PRO A 135 -10.55 -9.39 -10.90
N GLU A 136 -9.41 -8.94 -11.40
CA GLU A 136 -8.11 -9.08 -10.74
C GLU A 136 -7.66 -7.80 -10.01
N GLY A 137 -8.47 -6.74 -10.08
CA GLY A 137 -8.21 -5.47 -9.43
C GLY A 137 -8.24 -5.59 -7.91
N ARG A 138 -7.17 -5.15 -7.26
CA ARG A 138 -7.02 -5.24 -5.80
C ARG A 138 -7.29 -3.93 -5.07
N TRP A 139 -7.98 -3.03 -5.72
CA TRP A 139 -8.27 -1.72 -5.15
C TRP A 139 -9.67 -1.25 -5.54
N ALA A 140 -10.42 -0.80 -4.56
CA ALA A 140 -11.65 -0.08 -4.74
C ALA A 140 -11.81 0.98 -3.64
N GLN A 141 -12.27 2.16 -4.02
CA GLN A 141 -12.54 3.25 -3.11
C GLN A 141 -13.86 3.00 -2.38
N LEU A 142 -13.80 2.81 -1.07
CA LEU A 142 -14.98 2.61 -0.23
C LEU A 142 -15.62 3.93 0.20
N LYS A 143 -14.85 4.78 0.88
CA LYS A 143 -15.31 6.10 1.37
C LYS A 143 -14.12 7.04 1.50
N LYS A 144 -14.32 8.30 1.12
CA LYS A 144 -13.34 9.37 1.33
C LYS A 144 -13.71 10.23 2.52
N GLY A 145 -12.67 10.81 3.14
CA GLY A 145 -12.84 11.86 4.13
C GLY A 145 -13.42 11.39 5.44
N LEU A 146 -13.12 10.18 5.88
CA LEU A 146 -13.49 9.70 7.22
C LEU A 146 -12.78 10.51 8.29
N ASP A 147 -13.50 10.87 9.32
CA ASP A 147 -12.91 11.42 10.54
C ASP A 147 -12.18 10.34 11.36
N VAL A 148 -11.50 10.79 12.43
CA VAL A 148 -10.70 9.89 13.28
C VAL A 148 -11.57 8.84 14.00
N ASP A 149 -12.80 9.16 14.34
CA ASP A 149 -13.68 8.25 15.07
C ASP A 149 -14.24 7.17 14.11
N GLN A 150 -14.65 7.57 12.91
CA GLN A 150 -15.04 6.63 11.85
C GLN A 150 -13.88 5.71 11.45
N PHE A 151 -12.66 6.26 11.31
CA PHE A 151 -11.46 5.48 11.04
C PHE A 151 -11.20 4.44 12.13
N ARG A 152 -11.29 4.84 13.41
CA ARG A 152 -11.11 3.91 14.55
C ARG A 152 -12.17 2.82 14.52
N ALA A 153 -13.44 3.20 14.37
CA ALA A 153 -14.54 2.24 14.33
C ALA A 153 -14.37 1.21 13.19
N LEU A 154 -13.99 1.65 11.99
CA LEU A 154 -13.70 0.74 10.87
C LEU A 154 -12.46 -0.14 11.12
N SER A 155 -11.41 0.43 11.70
CA SER A 155 -10.17 -0.30 12.02
C SER A 155 -10.42 -1.40 13.07
N ASP A 156 -11.32 -1.16 14.02
CA ASP A 156 -11.70 -2.12 15.07
C ASP A 156 -12.46 -3.33 14.51
N LEU A 157 -13.05 -3.22 13.33
CA LEU A 157 -13.65 -4.37 12.62
C LEU A 157 -12.61 -5.41 12.21
N LYS A 158 -11.31 -5.04 12.15
CA LYS A 158 -10.16 -5.91 11.83
C LYS A 158 -10.35 -6.70 10.53
N LEU A 159 -10.83 -6.03 9.49
CA LEU A 159 -11.07 -6.63 8.18
C LEU A 159 -9.75 -6.71 7.40
N PRO A 160 -9.31 -7.90 6.94
CA PRO A 160 -8.01 -8.08 6.31
C PRO A 160 -7.90 -7.45 4.92
N TYR A 161 -9.00 -7.06 4.33
CA TYR A 161 -9.10 -6.46 3.00
C TYR A 161 -9.40 -4.96 3.03
N LEU A 162 -9.45 -4.33 4.22
CA LEU A 162 -9.70 -2.91 4.39
C LEU A 162 -8.39 -2.17 4.67
N PHE A 163 -8.15 -1.11 3.92
CA PHE A 163 -6.95 -0.27 4.01
C PHE A 163 -7.36 1.18 4.22
N PHE A 164 -6.42 2.00 4.72
CA PHE A 164 -6.67 3.39 4.96
C PHE A 164 -5.52 4.24 4.44
N THR A 165 -5.86 5.26 3.66
CA THR A 165 -4.91 6.27 3.24
C THR A 165 -5.14 7.55 4.03
N ARG A 166 -4.07 8.05 4.66
CA ARG A 166 -4.11 9.27 5.46
C ARG A 166 -3.99 10.49 4.56
N HIS A 167 -4.91 11.45 4.70
CA HIS A 167 -4.88 12.74 4.03
C HIS A 167 -4.80 13.88 5.04
N PRO A 168 -3.70 14.66 5.07
CA PRO A 168 -3.67 15.89 5.83
C PRO A 168 -4.64 16.89 5.20
N SER A 169 -5.41 17.56 6.02
CA SER A 169 -6.40 18.54 5.61
C SER A 169 -6.35 19.78 6.49
N ARG A 170 -7.16 20.77 6.17
CA ARG A 170 -7.27 22.00 6.93
C ARG A 170 -8.68 22.11 7.51
N SER A 171 -8.76 22.39 8.80
CA SER A 171 -10.02 22.69 9.49
C SER A 171 -10.11 24.20 9.73
N TYR A 172 -11.33 24.72 9.59
CA TYR A 172 -11.68 26.11 9.85
C TYR A 172 -12.84 26.12 10.86
N PRO A 173 -12.54 26.06 12.18
CA PRO A 173 -13.56 25.88 13.21
C PRO A 173 -14.66 26.94 13.17
N ASP A 174 -14.30 28.20 12.90
CA ASP A 174 -15.20 29.33 12.81
C ASP A 174 -15.73 29.60 11.38
N GLY A 175 -15.60 28.62 10.49
CA GLY A 175 -16.07 28.71 9.11
C GLY A 175 -15.36 29.80 8.29
N ALA A 176 -16.13 30.74 7.73
CA ALA A 176 -15.60 31.78 6.85
C ALA A 176 -14.97 32.98 7.58
N VAL A 177 -14.85 32.97 8.91
CA VAL A 177 -14.25 34.06 9.67
C VAL A 177 -12.79 34.24 9.25
N GLY A 178 -12.46 35.42 8.76
CA GLY A 178 -11.11 35.71 8.25
C GLY A 178 -10.74 35.02 6.94
N GLY A 179 -11.68 34.38 6.23
CA GLY A 179 -11.40 33.61 5.00
C GLY A 179 -10.65 34.39 3.92
N ASN A 180 -10.89 35.70 3.80
CA ASN A 180 -10.16 36.59 2.87
C ASN A 180 -8.67 36.77 3.26
N LEU A 181 -8.32 36.56 4.53
CA LEU A 181 -6.95 36.70 5.04
C LEU A 181 -6.25 35.33 5.13
N VAL A 182 -6.98 34.31 5.56
CA VAL A 182 -6.46 32.96 5.80
C VAL A 182 -6.37 32.15 4.51
N GLY A 183 -7.23 32.44 3.53
CA GLY A 183 -7.35 31.67 2.29
C GLY A 183 -7.96 30.29 2.50
N PHE A 184 -8.03 29.51 1.43
CA PHE A 184 -8.54 28.14 1.42
C PHE A 184 -7.47 27.18 0.88
N VAL A 185 -7.54 25.95 1.34
CA VAL A 185 -6.74 24.85 0.78
C VAL A 185 -7.69 23.92 0.04
N GLY A 186 -7.44 23.69 -1.25
CA GLY A 186 -8.25 22.80 -2.06
C GLY A 186 -8.14 21.34 -1.61
N ALA A 187 -8.98 20.47 -2.18
CA ALA A 187 -8.96 19.04 -1.90
C ALA A 187 -7.64 18.36 -2.33
N ASP A 188 -6.89 19.01 -3.21
CA ASP A 188 -5.55 18.60 -3.67
C ASP A 188 -4.41 19.04 -2.72
N GLY A 189 -4.74 19.69 -1.62
CA GLY A 189 -3.79 20.16 -0.62
C GLY A 189 -3.00 21.43 -1.02
N LYS A 190 -3.40 22.11 -2.10
CA LYS A 190 -2.80 23.37 -2.58
C LYS A 190 -3.64 24.58 -2.25
#